data_577e0972f17c9535e7bebd0381359d16
#
_entry.id   577e0972f17c9535e7bebd0381359d16
#
_cell.length_a   1.000
_cell.length_b   1.000
_cell.length_c   1.000
_cell.angle_alpha   90.00
_cell.angle_beta   90.00
_cell.angle_gamma   90.00
#
_symmetry.space_group_name_H-M   'P 1'
#
loop_
_entity.id
_entity.type
_entity.pdbx_description
1 polymer ?
#
loop_
_entity_poly.entity_id
_entity_poly.type
_entity_poly.pdbx_seq_one_letter_code
_entity_poly.pdbx_strand_id
1 'polypeptide(L)'
;MHRTNSQKIQKRTSNFYQTRCGEADPSSAQICAALLARAPDLRPNTFSTLKSQIVADQLARGHVEAAEEIRQLINPVTAPGSTLDRKPKLNTVKKVSKEDTEQLFKHLRAHGHHDEAAALVLAYFLGVRPCEMRTILVVGNEVRIIGGKKSAPLHRGADRTLLIEIPKILKAIRWSAKRLAESERTNTAIRDRFRQECRALWPRRKKHPTLKSFRHNFSAAQKAAGVGTETAAYVMGHQSTASQEVYGDRRAGDASQIQVKPVGDADLSKIRKPKAVPRYGAGRVLVQIEIPTSARKSWEAAGRRIGENDQTSW
;
A
#
# COMPACT_ATOMS: atom_id res chain seq x y z
N MET A 1 1.21 -23.30 -2.78
CA MET A 1 0.49 -23.22 -1.49
C MET A 1 0.51 -21.79 -0.96
N HIS A 2 -0.64 -21.12 -0.79
CA HIS A 2 -0.70 -19.74 -0.28
C HIS A 2 -0.61 -19.74 1.24
N ARG A 3 0.44 -19.13 1.81
CA ARG A 3 0.57 -18.94 3.26
C ARG A 3 -0.57 -18.10 3.81
N THR A 4 -1.14 -18.52 4.92
CA THR A 4 -2.11 -17.73 5.69
C THR A 4 -1.47 -16.43 6.21
N ASN A 5 -2.27 -15.47 6.65
CA ASN A 5 -1.75 -14.23 7.22
C ASN A 5 -0.90 -14.50 8.49
N SER A 6 -1.34 -15.44 9.32
CA SER A 6 -0.61 -15.87 10.52
C SER A 6 0.78 -16.43 10.17
N GLN A 7 0.87 -17.34 9.19
CA GLN A 7 2.16 -17.91 8.75
C GLN A 7 3.12 -16.83 8.19
N LYS A 8 2.59 -15.78 7.55
CA LYS A 8 3.42 -14.66 7.07
C LYS A 8 3.95 -13.81 8.22
N ILE A 9 3.12 -13.57 9.24
CA ILE A 9 3.51 -12.87 10.46
C ILE A 9 4.60 -13.67 11.17
N GLN A 10 4.34 -14.93 11.48
CA GLN A 10 5.28 -15.83 12.14
C GLN A 10 6.64 -15.89 11.43
N LYS A 11 6.66 -16.06 10.09
CA LYS A 11 7.92 -16.04 9.35
C LYS A 11 8.68 -14.74 9.50
N ARG A 12 7.97 -13.61 9.48
CA ARG A 12 8.59 -12.28 9.58
C ARG A 12 9.13 -11.99 10.98
N THR A 13 8.40 -12.38 12.00
CA THR A 13 8.82 -12.22 13.40
C THR A 13 9.97 -13.16 13.74
N SER A 14 9.92 -14.43 13.33
CA SER A 14 11.04 -15.37 13.51
C SER A 14 12.31 -14.87 12.82
N ASN A 15 12.20 -14.36 11.59
CA ASN A 15 13.37 -13.77 10.91
C ASN A 15 13.91 -12.53 11.65
N PHE A 16 13.03 -11.70 12.22
CA PHE A 16 13.44 -10.56 13.02
C PHE A 16 14.20 -11.02 14.29
N TYR A 17 13.67 -11.98 15.01
CA TYR A 17 14.31 -12.54 16.23
C TYR A 17 15.71 -13.08 15.91
N GLN A 18 15.81 -13.98 14.94
CA GLN A 18 17.09 -14.56 14.54
C GLN A 18 18.13 -13.51 14.08
N THR A 19 17.70 -12.56 13.24
CA THR A 19 18.64 -11.61 12.61
C THR A 19 18.94 -10.39 13.47
N ARG A 20 18.11 -10.08 14.48
CA ARG A 20 18.22 -8.84 15.26
C ARG A 20 18.36 -9.05 16.75
N CYS A 21 17.85 -10.16 17.28
CA CYS A 21 18.04 -10.52 18.68
C CYS A 21 19.07 -11.67 18.84
N GLY A 22 19.38 -12.40 17.75
CA GLY A 22 20.37 -13.48 17.77
C GLY A 22 19.80 -14.84 18.20
N GLU A 23 18.53 -14.92 18.57
CA GLU A 23 17.91 -16.12 19.10
C GLU A 23 16.44 -16.28 18.64
N ALA A 24 15.89 -17.49 18.81
CA ALA A 24 14.53 -17.82 18.34
C ALA A 24 13.45 -17.32 19.30
N ASP A 25 13.76 -17.21 20.59
CA ASP A 25 12.83 -16.81 21.65
C ASP A 25 13.46 -15.71 22.55
N PRO A 26 13.61 -14.50 22.03
CA PRO A 26 14.25 -13.40 22.76
C PRO A 26 13.33 -12.85 23.84
N SER A 27 13.93 -12.32 24.92
CA SER A 27 13.21 -11.59 25.95
C SER A 27 12.57 -10.30 25.41
N SER A 28 11.55 -9.79 26.10
CA SER A 28 10.92 -8.50 25.76
C SER A 28 11.92 -7.37 25.68
N ALA A 29 12.88 -7.32 26.60
CA ALA A 29 13.94 -6.31 26.63
C ALA A 29 14.82 -6.36 25.37
N GLN A 30 15.23 -7.56 24.92
CA GLN A 30 15.99 -7.74 23.67
C GLN A 30 15.18 -7.32 22.44
N ILE A 31 13.89 -7.69 22.40
CA ILE A 31 12.98 -7.28 21.32
C ILE A 31 12.83 -5.76 21.26
N CYS A 32 12.61 -5.13 22.42
CA CYS A 32 12.47 -3.68 22.52
C CYS A 32 13.77 -2.97 22.09
N ALA A 33 14.91 -3.42 22.55
CA ALA A 33 16.22 -2.89 22.18
C ALA A 33 16.45 -3.01 20.65
N ALA A 34 16.17 -4.19 20.07
CA ALA A 34 16.29 -4.42 18.63
C ALA A 34 15.34 -3.56 17.79
N LEU A 35 14.09 -3.34 18.26
CA LEU A 35 13.13 -2.45 17.61
C LEU A 35 13.59 -0.99 17.66
N LEU A 36 14.08 -0.52 18.81
CA LEU A 36 14.61 0.84 18.97
C LEU A 36 15.81 1.07 18.07
N ALA A 37 16.77 0.17 18.06
CA ALA A 37 17.94 0.24 17.17
C ALA A 37 17.57 0.32 15.69
N ARG A 38 16.45 -0.31 15.29
CA ARG A 38 15.97 -0.30 13.90
C ARG A 38 15.10 0.90 13.55
N ALA A 39 14.65 1.67 14.52
CA ALA A 39 13.69 2.75 14.29
C ALA A 39 14.16 3.80 13.26
N PRO A 40 15.42 4.28 13.27
CA PRO A 40 15.91 5.23 12.27
C PRO A 40 15.89 4.67 10.84
N ASP A 41 16.13 3.37 10.69
CA ASP A 41 16.14 2.70 9.40
C ASP A 41 14.73 2.38 8.86
N LEU A 42 13.71 2.54 9.67
CA LEU A 42 12.35 2.20 9.33
C LEU A 42 11.49 3.46 9.17
N ARG A 43 10.57 3.41 8.21
CA ARG A 43 9.50 4.42 8.20
C ARG A 43 8.60 4.21 9.40
N PRO A 44 8.01 5.28 9.98
CA PRO A 44 7.13 5.15 11.13
C PRO A 44 6.04 4.09 10.99
N ASN A 45 5.37 4.04 9.83
CA ASN A 45 4.35 3.02 9.56
C ASN A 45 4.93 1.59 9.46
N THR A 46 6.18 1.44 9.00
CA THR A 46 6.85 0.13 8.93
C THR A 46 7.22 -0.35 10.32
N PHE A 47 7.73 0.55 11.16
CA PHE A 47 7.99 0.30 12.58
C PHE A 47 6.71 -0.13 13.31
N SER A 48 5.63 0.67 13.19
CA SER A 48 4.33 0.35 13.81
C SER A 48 3.79 -1.01 13.36
N THR A 49 3.88 -1.33 12.05
CA THR A 49 3.46 -2.63 11.53
C THR A 49 4.30 -3.77 12.08
N LEU A 50 5.62 -3.62 12.13
CA LEU A 50 6.53 -4.63 12.67
C LEU A 50 6.25 -4.85 14.17
N LYS A 51 6.16 -3.78 14.95
CA LYS A 51 5.79 -3.81 16.37
C LYS A 51 4.47 -4.57 16.60
N SER A 52 3.41 -4.23 15.85
CA SER A 52 2.11 -4.91 15.97
C SER A 52 2.16 -6.39 15.60
N GLN A 53 3.01 -6.78 14.65
CA GLN A 53 3.20 -8.17 14.27
C GLN A 53 3.94 -8.95 15.36
N ILE A 54 4.96 -8.35 15.99
CA ILE A 54 5.69 -8.93 17.11
C ILE A 54 4.78 -9.09 18.33
N VAL A 55 3.97 -8.06 18.65
CA VAL A 55 2.96 -8.16 19.72
C VAL A 55 2.00 -9.33 19.48
N ALA A 56 1.49 -9.48 18.24
CA ALA A 56 0.59 -10.58 17.91
C ALA A 56 1.28 -11.96 18.01
N ASP A 57 2.56 -12.04 17.66
CA ASP A 57 3.35 -13.27 17.79
C ASP A 57 3.61 -13.63 19.27
N GLN A 58 3.97 -12.65 20.10
CA GLN A 58 4.17 -12.86 21.55
C GLN A 58 2.88 -13.31 22.22
N LEU A 59 1.74 -12.69 21.89
CA LEU A 59 0.43 -13.17 22.39
C LEU A 59 0.12 -14.59 21.95
N ALA A 60 0.42 -14.94 20.69
CA ALA A 60 0.22 -16.30 20.19
C ALA A 60 1.11 -17.35 20.86
N ARG A 61 2.26 -16.93 21.42
CA ARG A 61 3.17 -17.76 22.23
C ARG A 61 2.78 -17.83 23.72
N GLY A 62 1.78 -17.05 24.14
CA GLY A 62 1.38 -16.94 25.55
C GLY A 62 2.16 -15.93 26.39
N HIS A 63 3.07 -15.15 25.79
CA HIS A 63 3.90 -14.17 26.48
C HIS A 63 3.15 -12.83 26.60
N VAL A 64 2.12 -12.78 27.43
CA VAL A 64 1.19 -11.64 27.54
C VAL A 64 1.89 -10.39 28.07
N GLU A 65 2.71 -10.52 29.10
CA GLU A 65 3.47 -9.39 29.71
C GLU A 65 4.46 -8.80 28.71
N ALA A 66 5.22 -9.63 28.02
CA ALA A 66 6.14 -9.20 26.97
C ALA A 66 5.42 -8.47 25.84
N ALA A 67 4.25 -8.97 25.43
CA ALA A 67 3.44 -8.34 24.41
C ALA A 67 2.96 -6.93 24.82
N GLU A 68 2.59 -6.76 26.10
CA GLU A 68 2.15 -5.46 26.63
C GLU A 68 3.32 -4.47 26.71
N GLU A 69 4.48 -4.90 27.23
CA GLU A 69 5.69 -4.07 27.25
C GLU A 69 6.07 -3.59 25.84
N ILE A 70 6.08 -4.50 24.85
CA ILE A 70 6.38 -4.14 23.45
C ILE A 70 5.30 -3.20 22.89
N ARG A 71 4.02 -3.36 23.28
CA ARG A 71 2.92 -2.49 22.85
C ARG A 71 3.10 -1.05 23.31
N GLN A 72 3.63 -0.84 24.50
CA GLN A 72 3.89 0.49 25.07
C GLN A 72 5.10 1.18 24.43
N LEU A 73 5.96 0.45 23.71
CA LEU A 73 7.15 1.01 23.09
C LEU A 73 6.82 2.16 22.13
N ILE A 74 7.39 3.32 22.37
CA ILE A 74 7.23 4.51 21.51
C ILE A 74 8.32 4.49 20.42
N ASN A 75 7.93 4.81 19.19
CA ASN A 75 8.89 4.96 18.10
C ASN A 75 9.72 6.23 18.31
N PRO A 76 11.03 6.14 18.54
CA PRO A 76 11.87 7.29 18.85
C PRO A 76 11.91 8.34 17.72
N VAL A 77 11.73 7.93 16.46
CA VAL A 77 11.69 8.85 15.31
C VAL A 77 10.45 9.76 15.30
N THR A 78 9.38 9.35 16.00
CA THR A 78 8.13 10.12 16.09
C THR A 78 7.78 10.57 17.48
N ALA A 79 8.63 10.28 18.46
CA ALA A 79 8.47 10.74 19.83
C ALA A 79 8.47 12.28 19.89
N PRO A 80 7.73 12.89 20.81
CA PRO A 80 7.83 14.34 21.06
C PRO A 80 9.29 14.74 21.34
N GLY A 81 9.76 15.81 20.71
CA GLY A 81 11.14 16.28 20.87
C GLY A 81 12.22 15.46 20.15
N SER A 82 11.83 14.50 19.31
CA SER A 82 12.81 13.71 18.54
C SER A 82 13.58 14.59 17.55
N THR A 83 14.91 14.45 17.57
CA THR A 83 15.83 15.04 16.60
C THR A 83 16.17 14.08 15.44
N LEU A 84 15.63 12.85 15.47
CA LEU A 84 15.92 11.84 14.46
C LEU A 84 15.16 12.09 13.16
N ASP A 85 15.88 11.99 12.05
CA ASP A 85 15.29 12.14 10.72
C ASP A 85 14.32 11.03 10.39
N ARG A 86 13.16 11.42 9.84
CA ARG A 86 12.17 10.45 9.33
C ARG A 86 12.63 9.91 8.00
N LYS A 87 12.78 8.59 7.89
CA LYS A 87 13.05 7.95 6.61
C LYS A 87 12.02 8.36 5.56
N PRO A 88 12.44 9.00 4.46
CA PRO A 88 11.51 9.54 3.47
C PRO A 88 10.70 8.44 2.80
N LYS A 89 9.47 8.78 2.42
CA LYS A 89 8.65 7.90 1.61
C LYS A 89 9.24 7.82 0.20
N LEU A 90 9.49 6.61 -0.31
CA LEU A 90 9.89 6.45 -1.71
C LEU A 90 8.82 7.08 -2.60
N ASN A 91 9.23 8.06 -3.37
CA ASN A 91 8.35 8.69 -4.34
C ASN A 91 7.98 7.67 -5.41
N THR A 92 6.71 7.33 -5.52
CA THR A 92 6.18 6.51 -6.61
C THR A 92 5.70 7.41 -7.74
N VAL A 93 5.79 6.95 -8.98
CA VAL A 93 5.16 7.63 -10.12
C VAL A 93 3.67 7.70 -9.87
N LYS A 94 3.11 8.90 -9.78
CA LYS A 94 1.68 9.12 -9.54
C LYS A 94 0.94 9.52 -10.82
N LYS A 95 1.65 10.08 -11.80
CA LYS A 95 1.12 10.47 -13.11
C LYS A 95 1.84 9.66 -14.18
N VAL A 96 1.09 8.99 -15.03
CA VAL A 96 1.55 8.30 -16.23
C VAL A 96 0.78 8.90 -17.40
N SER A 97 1.46 9.39 -18.43
CA SER A 97 0.79 10.00 -19.58
C SER A 97 0.04 8.94 -20.40
N LYS A 98 -0.83 9.40 -21.27
CA LYS A 98 -1.54 8.54 -22.22
C LYS A 98 -0.55 7.86 -23.16
N GLU A 99 0.41 8.60 -23.67
CA GLU A 99 1.46 8.14 -24.59
C GLU A 99 2.31 7.05 -23.93
N ASP A 100 2.76 7.26 -22.69
CA ASP A 100 3.48 6.26 -21.89
C ASP A 100 2.63 5.00 -21.67
N THR A 101 1.33 5.17 -21.43
CA THR A 101 0.40 4.05 -21.22
C THR A 101 0.24 3.23 -22.49
N GLU A 102 0.07 3.88 -23.64
CA GLU A 102 -0.03 3.22 -24.94
C GLU A 102 1.27 2.54 -25.34
N GLN A 103 2.40 3.20 -25.12
CA GLN A 103 3.73 2.63 -25.38
C GLN A 103 3.96 1.36 -24.55
N LEU A 104 3.63 1.41 -23.26
CA LEU A 104 3.74 0.25 -22.38
C LEU A 104 2.83 -0.88 -22.80
N PHE A 105 1.57 -0.58 -23.16
CA PHE A 105 0.63 -1.60 -23.65
C PHE A 105 1.14 -2.29 -24.91
N LYS A 106 1.64 -1.52 -25.90
CA LYS A 106 2.24 -2.06 -27.13
C LYS A 106 3.45 -2.93 -26.82
N HIS A 107 4.33 -2.46 -25.94
CA HIS A 107 5.51 -3.20 -25.50
C HIS A 107 5.13 -4.56 -24.87
N LEU A 108 4.22 -4.55 -23.90
CA LEU A 108 3.77 -5.77 -23.24
C LEU A 108 3.15 -6.77 -24.21
N ARG A 109 2.38 -6.29 -25.19
CA ARG A 109 1.76 -7.13 -26.22
C ARG A 109 2.80 -7.73 -27.17
N ALA A 110 3.74 -6.92 -27.62
CA ALA A 110 4.79 -7.34 -28.56
C ALA A 110 5.70 -8.42 -27.95
N HIS A 111 5.93 -8.38 -26.64
CA HIS A 111 6.75 -9.35 -25.92
C HIS A 111 5.96 -10.53 -25.30
N GLY A 112 4.68 -10.71 -25.68
CA GLY A 112 3.87 -11.83 -25.19
C GLY A 112 3.43 -11.72 -23.73
N HIS A 113 3.61 -10.57 -23.06
CA HIS A 113 3.24 -10.34 -21.67
C HIS A 113 1.74 -9.99 -21.53
N HIS A 114 0.89 -10.93 -21.98
CA HIS A 114 -0.55 -10.71 -22.09
C HIS A 114 -1.24 -10.52 -20.74
N ASP A 115 -0.78 -11.17 -19.66
CA ASP A 115 -1.33 -10.99 -18.31
C ASP A 115 -1.04 -9.59 -17.77
N GLU A 116 0.15 -9.08 -18.01
CA GLU A 116 0.58 -7.73 -17.62
C GLU A 116 -0.17 -6.67 -18.43
N ALA A 117 -0.39 -6.90 -19.73
CA ALA A 117 -1.20 -6.03 -20.57
C ALA A 117 -2.66 -5.99 -20.10
N ALA A 118 -3.23 -7.15 -19.75
CA ALA A 118 -4.57 -7.24 -19.19
C ALA A 118 -4.67 -6.51 -17.83
N ALA A 119 -3.68 -6.69 -16.95
CA ALA A 119 -3.63 -5.97 -15.67
C ALA A 119 -3.51 -4.46 -15.85
N LEU A 120 -2.75 -3.99 -16.87
CA LEU A 120 -2.66 -2.57 -17.23
C LEU A 120 -4.02 -2.01 -17.64
N VAL A 121 -4.73 -2.69 -18.54
CA VAL A 121 -6.08 -2.28 -19.01
C VAL A 121 -7.04 -2.13 -17.84
N LEU A 122 -7.11 -3.13 -16.95
CA LEU A 122 -8.01 -3.09 -15.79
C LEU A 122 -7.61 -2.00 -14.78
N ALA A 123 -6.32 -1.78 -14.55
CA ALA A 123 -5.86 -0.72 -13.68
C ALA A 123 -6.14 0.67 -14.26
N TYR A 124 -6.01 0.84 -15.57
CA TYR A 124 -6.20 2.10 -16.28
C TYR A 124 -7.67 2.50 -16.37
N PHE A 125 -8.55 1.59 -16.80
CA PHE A 125 -9.97 1.91 -17.03
C PHE A 125 -10.86 1.75 -15.79
N LEU A 126 -10.51 0.87 -14.85
CA LEU A 126 -11.34 0.58 -13.67
C LEU A 126 -10.69 1.01 -12.35
N GLY A 127 -9.42 1.39 -12.37
CA GLY A 127 -8.70 1.74 -11.15
C GLY A 127 -8.63 0.62 -10.11
N VAL A 128 -8.79 -0.64 -10.49
CA VAL A 128 -8.85 -1.80 -9.58
C VAL A 128 -7.52 -2.08 -8.88
N ARG A 129 -7.59 -2.74 -7.72
CA ARG A 129 -6.41 -3.27 -7.05
C ARG A 129 -5.96 -4.58 -7.70
N PRO A 130 -4.66 -4.93 -7.68
CA PRO A 130 -4.21 -6.20 -8.22
C PRO A 130 -4.94 -7.43 -7.66
N CYS A 131 -5.35 -7.40 -6.39
CA CYS A 131 -6.11 -8.49 -5.77
C CYS A 131 -7.57 -8.59 -6.25
N GLU A 132 -8.11 -7.54 -6.88
CA GLU A 132 -9.48 -7.49 -7.41
C GLU A 132 -9.56 -7.93 -8.87
N MET A 133 -8.44 -7.94 -9.60
CA MET A 133 -8.42 -8.14 -11.06
C MET A 133 -8.94 -9.51 -11.51
N ARG A 134 -8.83 -10.53 -10.67
CA ARG A 134 -9.30 -11.88 -10.97
C ARG A 134 -10.77 -12.15 -10.63
N THR A 135 -11.40 -11.21 -9.94
CA THR A 135 -12.78 -11.32 -9.48
C THR A 135 -13.73 -10.46 -10.29
N ILE A 136 -13.28 -10.02 -11.46
CA ILE A 136 -14.07 -9.16 -12.36
C ILE A 136 -14.93 -10.03 -13.25
N LEU A 137 -16.24 -9.80 -13.20
CA LEU A 137 -17.23 -10.42 -14.07
C LEU A 137 -17.86 -9.34 -14.95
N VAL A 138 -17.96 -9.61 -16.26
CA VAL A 138 -18.56 -8.70 -17.23
C VAL A 138 -19.84 -9.33 -17.81
N VAL A 139 -21.00 -8.72 -17.51
CA VAL A 139 -22.31 -9.15 -17.98
C VAL A 139 -22.97 -7.98 -18.71
N GLY A 140 -23.27 -8.16 -19.98
CA GLY A 140 -23.75 -7.04 -20.81
C GLY A 140 -22.72 -5.91 -20.84
N ASN A 141 -23.13 -4.73 -20.40
CA ASN A 141 -22.30 -3.54 -20.23
C ASN A 141 -21.93 -3.26 -18.75
N GLU A 142 -22.28 -4.16 -17.84
CA GLU A 142 -21.95 -4.11 -16.44
C GLU A 142 -20.64 -4.85 -16.12
N VAL A 143 -19.85 -4.25 -15.26
CA VAL A 143 -18.60 -4.81 -14.74
C VAL A 143 -18.73 -4.95 -13.22
N ARG A 144 -18.89 -6.17 -12.75
CA ARG A 144 -18.98 -6.51 -11.32
C ARG A 144 -17.60 -6.83 -10.76
N ILE A 145 -17.25 -6.21 -9.66
CA ILE A 145 -15.93 -6.31 -9.05
C ILE A 145 -16.09 -6.70 -7.58
N ILE A 146 -15.55 -7.84 -7.18
CA ILE A 146 -15.49 -8.24 -5.78
C ILE A 146 -14.33 -7.49 -5.12
N GLY A 147 -14.64 -6.66 -4.13
CA GLY A 147 -13.68 -5.81 -3.45
C GLY A 147 -12.65 -6.61 -2.66
N GLY A 148 -11.39 -6.22 -2.79
CA GLY A 148 -10.33 -6.71 -1.92
C GLY A 148 -10.31 -5.99 -0.57
N LYS A 149 -9.70 -6.61 0.47
CA LYS A 149 -9.54 -6.01 1.81
C LYS A 149 -10.86 -5.75 2.56
N LYS A 150 -11.77 -6.70 2.47
CA LYS A 150 -13.05 -6.67 3.21
C LYS A 150 -12.94 -7.08 4.68
N SER A 151 -11.78 -7.57 5.14
CA SER A 151 -11.61 -8.11 6.49
C SER A 151 -11.89 -7.06 7.58
N ALA A 152 -12.63 -7.51 8.63
CA ALA A 152 -12.83 -6.76 9.85
C ALA A 152 -11.48 -6.42 10.53
N PRO A 153 -11.40 -5.37 11.35
CA PRO A 153 -12.48 -4.43 11.67
C PRO A 153 -12.58 -3.22 10.71
N LEU A 154 -11.66 -3.09 9.75
CA LEU A 154 -11.50 -1.83 9.01
C LEU A 154 -12.30 -1.73 7.71
N HIS A 155 -12.86 -2.85 7.21
CA HIS A 155 -13.68 -2.89 6.00
C HIS A 155 -13.28 -1.83 4.94
N ARG A 156 -12.06 -1.97 4.36
CA ARG A 156 -11.48 -0.96 3.45
C ARG A 156 -11.86 -1.17 1.99
N GLY A 157 -12.42 -2.31 1.64
CA GLY A 157 -12.83 -2.66 0.29
C GLY A 157 -14.31 -2.94 0.21
N ALA A 158 -14.95 -2.57 -0.90
CA ALA A 158 -16.34 -2.83 -1.19
C ALA A 158 -16.51 -3.50 -2.55
N ASP A 159 -17.54 -4.35 -2.67
CA ASP A 159 -18.03 -4.83 -3.95
C ASP A 159 -18.68 -3.66 -4.67
N ARG A 160 -18.64 -3.70 -5.99
CA ARG A 160 -19.22 -2.65 -6.80
C ARG A 160 -19.55 -3.14 -8.20
N THR A 161 -20.57 -2.56 -8.79
CA THR A 161 -20.95 -2.76 -10.18
C THR A 161 -20.84 -1.44 -10.92
N LEU A 162 -20.13 -1.47 -12.05
CA LEU A 162 -19.83 -0.29 -12.86
C LEU A 162 -20.46 -0.49 -14.25
N LEU A 163 -20.97 0.58 -14.82
CA LEU A 163 -21.49 0.65 -16.17
C LEU A 163 -20.41 1.17 -17.12
N ILE A 164 -20.25 0.49 -18.29
CA ILE A 164 -19.33 0.88 -19.36
C ILE A 164 -20.15 1.04 -20.63
N GLU A 165 -20.28 2.28 -21.09
CA GLU A 165 -21.09 2.61 -22.27
C GLU A 165 -20.33 2.51 -23.60
N ILE A 166 -18.99 2.54 -23.56
CA ILE A 166 -18.15 2.51 -24.76
C ILE A 166 -17.80 1.06 -25.14
N PRO A 167 -18.32 0.53 -26.28
CA PRO A 167 -18.16 -0.88 -26.64
C PRO A 167 -16.70 -1.31 -26.79
N LYS A 168 -15.84 -0.45 -27.33
CA LYS A 168 -14.39 -0.73 -27.49
C LYS A 168 -13.69 -0.93 -26.14
N ILE A 169 -14.03 -0.12 -25.15
CA ILE A 169 -13.46 -0.21 -23.79
C ILE A 169 -14.02 -1.44 -23.08
N LEU A 170 -15.32 -1.69 -23.20
CA LEU A 170 -15.96 -2.88 -22.65
C LEU A 170 -15.34 -4.17 -23.20
N LYS A 171 -15.07 -4.23 -24.52
CA LYS A 171 -14.37 -5.36 -25.16
C LYS A 171 -12.98 -5.57 -24.58
N ALA A 172 -12.21 -4.48 -24.38
CA ALA A 172 -10.88 -4.56 -23.77
C ALA A 172 -10.94 -5.05 -22.32
N ILE A 173 -11.89 -4.55 -21.52
CA ILE A 173 -12.10 -4.99 -20.13
C ILE A 173 -12.50 -6.46 -20.08
N ARG A 174 -13.44 -6.90 -20.92
CA ARG A 174 -13.90 -8.30 -21.00
C ARG A 174 -12.75 -9.25 -21.33
N TRP A 175 -11.97 -8.92 -22.36
CA TRP A 175 -10.77 -9.68 -22.70
C TRP A 175 -9.80 -9.77 -21.53
N SER A 176 -9.53 -8.64 -20.87
CA SER A 176 -8.59 -8.55 -19.75
C SER A 176 -9.06 -9.34 -18.52
N ALA A 177 -10.34 -9.24 -18.19
CA ALA A 177 -10.94 -9.97 -17.08
C ALA A 177 -10.86 -11.50 -17.32
N LYS A 178 -11.27 -11.96 -18.51
CA LYS A 178 -11.14 -13.36 -18.91
C LYS A 178 -9.70 -13.84 -18.83
N ARG A 179 -8.75 -13.11 -19.43
CA ARG A 179 -7.33 -13.46 -19.44
C ARG A 179 -6.76 -13.64 -18.03
N LEU A 180 -7.08 -12.74 -17.10
CA LEU A 180 -6.57 -12.83 -15.73
C LEU A 180 -7.30 -13.88 -14.88
N ALA A 181 -8.56 -14.17 -15.15
CA ALA A 181 -9.27 -15.25 -14.50
C ALA A 181 -8.67 -16.63 -14.86
N GLU A 182 -8.29 -16.81 -16.12
CA GLU A 182 -7.69 -18.05 -16.65
C GLU A 182 -6.18 -18.18 -16.39
N SER A 183 -5.52 -17.11 -15.97
CA SER A 183 -4.06 -17.13 -15.74
C SER A 183 -3.68 -17.97 -14.53
N GLU A 184 -2.75 -18.89 -14.68
CA GLU A 184 -2.17 -19.69 -13.58
C GLU A 184 -1.17 -18.89 -12.72
N ARG A 185 -0.68 -17.76 -13.24
CA ARG A 185 0.33 -16.93 -12.58
C ARG A 185 -0.26 -16.17 -11.40
N THR A 186 0.46 -16.07 -10.29
CA THR A 186 0.00 -15.29 -9.13
C THR A 186 -0.04 -13.79 -9.42
N ASN A 187 -0.90 -13.05 -8.72
CA ASN A 187 -0.93 -11.57 -8.79
C ASN A 187 0.44 -10.94 -8.46
N THR A 188 1.24 -11.59 -7.63
CA THR A 188 2.61 -11.14 -7.30
C THR A 188 3.52 -11.31 -8.50
N ALA A 189 3.49 -12.47 -9.17
CA ALA A 189 4.31 -12.75 -10.36
C ALA A 189 3.98 -11.77 -11.51
N ILE A 190 2.68 -11.52 -11.77
CA ILE A 190 2.24 -10.55 -12.77
C ILE A 190 2.74 -9.13 -12.42
N ARG A 191 2.58 -8.71 -11.17
CA ARG A 191 3.04 -7.39 -10.70
C ARG A 191 4.56 -7.23 -10.83
N ASP A 192 5.32 -8.26 -10.50
CA ASP A 192 6.79 -8.18 -10.50
C ASP A 192 7.32 -8.21 -11.94
N ARG A 193 6.73 -9.02 -12.83
CA ARG A 193 7.01 -8.95 -14.27
C ARG A 193 6.65 -7.59 -14.85
N PHE A 194 5.48 -7.05 -14.55
CA PHE A 194 5.07 -5.71 -14.98
C PHE A 194 6.12 -4.64 -14.63
N ARG A 195 6.71 -4.72 -13.42
CA ARG A 195 7.78 -3.81 -13.01
C ARG A 195 9.08 -4.01 -13.79
N GLN A 196 9.41 -5.26 -14.11
CA GLN A 196 10.58 -5.58 -14.94
C GLN A 196 10.41 -4.99 -16.33
N GLU A 197 9.24 -5.16 -16.96
CA GLU A 197 8.94 -4.63 -18.28
C GLU A 197 8.95 -3.10 -18.32
N CYS A 198 8.44 -2.43 -17.27
CA CYS A 198 8.56 -0.97 -17.16
C CYS A 198 10.04 -0.52 -17.09
N ARG A 199 10.93 -1.28 -16.45
CA ARG A 199 12.36 -0.97 -16.39
C ARG A 199 13.04 -1.23 -17.74
N ALA A 200 12.68 -2.31 -18.40
CA ALA A 200 13.20 -2.64 -19.74
C ALA A 200 12.80 -1.58 -20.76
N LEU A 201 11.53 -1.13 -20.75
CA LEU A 201 11.03 -0.13 -21.67
C LEU A 201 11.66 1.26 -21.45
N TRP A 202 11.92 1.64 -20.19
CA TRP A 202 12.46 2.96 -19.84
C TRP A 202 13.72 2.87 -18.96
N PRO A 203 14.83 2.33 -19.44
CA PRO A 203 16.02 2.04 -18.60
C PRO A 203 16.65 3.29 -17.98
N ARG A 204 16.49 4.47 -18.61
CA ARG A 204 17.05 5.73 -18.13
C ARG A 204 16.17 6.43 -17.07
N ARG A 205 14.94 5.95 -16.83
CA ARG A 205 14.05 6.57 -15.84
C ARG A 205 14.47 6.15 -14.43
N LYS A 206 14.68 7.10 -13.54
CA LYS A 206 14.95 6.85 -12.11
C LYS A 206 13.74 6.21 -11.38
N LYS A 207 12.53 6.42 -11.91
CA LYS A 207 11.27 5.92 -11.32
C LYS A 207 10.38 5.35 -12.41
N HIS A 208 9.82 4.18 -12.16
CA HIS A 208 8.98 3.48 -13.12
C HIS A 208 7.53 3.39 -12.61
N PRO A 209 6.54 3.42 -13.53
CA PRO A 209 5.16 3.21 -13.16
C PRO A 209 4.94 1.78 -12.62
N THR A 210 3.89 1.64 -11.86
CA THR A 210 3.41 0.37 -11.31
C THR A 210 1.91 0.30 -11.53
N LEU A 211 1.28 -0.86 -11.40
CA LEU A 211 -0.18 -0.98 -11.45
C LEU A 211 -0.88 0.00 -10.47
N LYS A 212 -0.24 0.31 -9.34
CA LYS A 212 -0.73 1.33 -8.41
C LYS A 212 -0.69 2.74 -9.00
N SER A 213 0.28 3.04 -9.86
CA SER A 213 0.38 4.34 -10.54
C SER A 213 -0.83 4.61 -11.43
N PHE A 214 -1.29 3.59 -12.17
CA PHE A 214 -2.50 3.69 -13.01
C PHE A 214 -3.77 3.86 -12.17
N ARG A 215 -3.85 3.21 -11.01
CA ARG A 215 -4.95 3.47 -10.07
C ARG A 215 -4.91 4.91 -9.50
N HIS A 216 -3.73 5.50 -9.31
CA HIS A 216 -3.61 6.92 -8.94
C HIS A 216 -4.05 7.83 -10.10
N ASN A 217 -3.67 7.51 -11.35
CA ASN A 217 -4.14 8.21 -12.54
C ASN A 217 -5.66 8.21 -12.62
N PHE A 218 -6.25 7.04 -12.52
CA PHE A 218 -7.70 6.88 -12.58
C PHE A 218 -8.43 7.70 -11.51
N SER A 219 -7.93 7.70 -10.26
CA SER A 219 -8.48 8.55 -9.19
C SER A 219 -8.29 10.05 -9.47
N ALA A 220 -7.15 10.44 -10.04
CA ALA A 220 -6.90 11.82 -10.44
C ALA A 220 -7.85 12.27 -11.55
N ALA A 221 -8.08 11.41 -12.54
CA ALA A 221 -9.00 11.65 -13.65
C ALA A 221 -10.45 11.86 -13.16
N GLN A 222 -10.93 11.06 -12.22
CA GLN A 222 -12.25 11.28 -11.61
C GLN A 222 -12.39 12.64 -10.94
N LYS A 223 -11.35 13.06 -10.20
CA LYS A 223 -11.32 14.39 -9.59
C LYS A 223 -11.27 15.52 -10.62
N ALA A 224 -10.52 15.33 -11.72
CA ALA A 224 -10.46 16.29 -12.81
C ALA A 224 -11.81 16.42 -13.53
N ALA A 225 -12.51 15.32 -13.72
CA ALA A 225 -13.86 15.27 -14.30
C ALA A 225 -14.97 15.79 -13.37
N GLY A 226 -14.64 16.23 -12.14
CA GLY A 226 -15.62 16.72 -11.19
C GLY A 226 -16.56 15.67 -10.60
N VAL A 227 -16.18 14.38 -10.67
CA VAL A 227 -16.96 13.28 -10.09
C VAL A 227 -17.06 13.49 -8.57
N GLY A 228 -18.27 13.43 -8.02
CA GLY A 228 -18.51 13.57 -6.58
C GLY A 228 -17.69 12.59 -5.75
N THR A 229 -17.35 12.99 -4.51
CA THR A 229 -16.43 12.21 -3.66
C THR A 229 -16.96 10.82 -3.31
N GLU A 230 -18.26 10.68 -3.07
CA GLU A 230 -18.91 9.40 -2.79
C GLU A 230 -18.91 8.49 -4.03
N THR A 231 -19.25 9.02 -5.20
CA THR A 231 -19.20 8.31 -6.47
C THR A 231 -17.78 7.84 -6.78
N ALA A 232 -16.80 8.73 -6.62
CA ALA A 232 -15.38 8.38 -6.80
C ALA A 232 -14.94 7.30 -5.80
N ALA A 233 -15.40 7.37 -4.55
CA ALA A 233 -15.11 6.35 -3.53
C ALA A 233 -15.75 5.00 -3.92
N TYR A 234 -16.99 4.98 -4.35
CA TYR A 234 -17.69 3.78 -4.82
C TYR A 234 -16.94 3.13 -5.99
N VAL A 235 -16.70 3.88 -7.06
CA VAL A 235 -16.01 3.40 -8.26
C VAL A 235 -14.62 2.83 -7.93
N MET A 236 -13.90 3.45 -7.01
CA MET A 236 -12.60 2.98 -6.53
C MET A 236 -12.71 1.80 -5.54
N GLY A 237 -13.90 1.39 -5.13
CA GLY A 237 -14.12 0.37 -4.11
C GLY A 237 -13.54 0.78 -2.75
N HIS A 238 -13.75 2.03 -2.36
CA HIS A 238 -13.46 2.56 -1.03
C HIS A 238 -14.76 2.60 -0.22
N GLN A 239 -14.68 2.27 1.06
CA GLN A 239 -15.82 2.42 1.98
C GLN A 239 -15.82 3.76 2.72
N SER A 240 -14.90 4.66 2.38
CA SER A 240 -14.83 5.99 2.97
C SER A 240 -14.25 6.99 1.99
N THR A 241 -14.80 8.21 2.00
CA THR A 241 -14.30 9.34 1.22
C THR A 241 -12.90 9.80 1.66
N ALA A 242 -12.50 9.58 2.92
CA ALA A 242 -11.14 9.87 3.42
C ALA A 242 -10.04 9.19 2.58
N SER A 243 -10.33 8.03 1.99
CA SER A 243 -9.37 7.36 1.11
C SER A 243 -9.07 8.15 -0.16
N GLN A 244 -9.96 9.04 -0.60
CA GLN A 244 -9.76 9.86 -1.78
C GLN A 244 -8.68 10.93 -1.59
N GLU A 245 -8.45 11.41 -0.37
CA GLU A 245 -7.40 12.38 -0.06
C GLU A 245 -5.99 11.84 -0.38
N VAL A 246 -5.81 10.53 -0.23
CA VAL A 246 -4.51 9.85 -0.44
C VAL A 246 -4.25 9.51 -1.90
N TYR A 247 -5.32 9.40 -2.72
CA TYR A 247 -5.22 8.98 -4.12
C TYR A 247 -5.39 10.16 -5.06
N GLY A 248 -4.47 10.27 -6.05
CA GLY A 248 -4.57 11.17 -7.19
C GLY A 248 -4.66 12.65 -6.83
N ASP A 249 -3.90 13.47 -7.52
CA ASP A 249 -4.04 14.93 -7.50
C ASP A 249 -4.93 15.34 -8.68
N ARG A 250 -5.94 16.20 -8.47
CA ARG A 250 -6.82 16.72 -9.51
C ARG A 250 -6.05 17.33 -10.69
N ARG A 251 -4.98 18.06 -10.40
CA ARG A 251 -4.13 18.71 -11.41
C ARG A 251 -3.38 17.73 -12.32
N ALA A 252 -3.23 16.46 -11.88
CA ALA A 252 -2.55 15.43 -12.65
C ALA A 252 -3.52 14.54 -13.43
N GLY A 253 -4.85 14.76 -13.29
CA GLY A 253 -5.89 13.94 -13.91
C GLY A 253 -6.22 14.40 -15.33
N ASP A 254 -6.53 13.44 -16.18
CA ASP A 254 -7.15 13.64 -17.49
C ASP A 254 -8.62 13.22 -17.40
N ALA A 255 -9.53 14.19 -17.44
CA ALA A 255 -10.98 13.94 -17.32
C ALA A 255 -11.52 13.02 -18.43
N SER A 256 -10.91 13.04 -19.63
CA SER A 256 -11.31 12.21 -20.76
C SER A 256 -11.07 10.70 -20.52
N GLN A 257 -10.25 10.36 -19.52
CA GLN A 257 -10.00 8.96 -19.14
C GLN A 257 -11.22 8.31 -18.47
N ILE A 258 -12.18 9.09 -17.96
CA ILE A 258 -13.32 8.55 -17.20
C ILE A 258 -14.39 8.06 -18.16
N GLN A 259 -14.55 6.74 -18.21
CA GLN A 259 -15.46 6.01 -19.10
C GLN A 259 -16.32 5.02 -18.29
N VAL A 260 -16.41 5.21 -16.99
CA VAL A 260 -17.13 4.32 -16.08
C VAL A 260 -18.02 5.12 -15.13
N LYS A 261 -19.21 4.58 -14.87
CA LYS A 261 -20.18 5.12 -13.93
C LYS A 261 -20.62 4.02 -12.96
N PRO A 262 -21.09 4.34 -11.74
CA PRO A 262 -21.90 3.39 -10.97
C PRO A 262 -23.14 2.97 -11.77
N VAL A 263 -23.65 1.77 -11.53
CA VAL A 263 -25.00 1.40 -12.01
C VAL A 263 -26.06 2.28 -11.33
N GLY A 264 -27.24 2.43 -11.96
CA GLY A 264 -28.28 3.37 -11.51
C GLY A 264 -28.80 3.12 -10.09
N ASP A 265 -28.78 1.86 -9.63
CA ASP A 265 -29.21 1.43 -8.29
C ASP A 265 -28.06 1.36 -7.26
N ALA A 266 -26.89 1.91 -7.58
CA ALA A 266 -25.73 1.89 -6.69
C ALA A 266 -25.99 2.67 -5.39
N ASP A 267 -25.96 1.98 -4.26
CA ASP A 267 -26.15 2.59 -2.92
C ASP A 267 -24.86 3.29 -2.47
N LEU A 268 -24.82 4.60 -2.68
CA LEU A 268 -23.71 5.46 -2.25
C LEU A 268 -23.80 5.84 -0.77
N SER A 269 -24.93 5.64 -0.09
CA SER A 269 -25.10 5.99 1.32
C SER A 269 -24.20 5.18 2.26
N LYS A 270 -23.79 3.98 1.81
CA LYS A 270 -22.84 3.12 2.51
C LYS A 270 -21.40 3.66 2.53
N ILE A 271 -21.10 4.71 1.76
CA ILE A 271 -19.78 5.34 1.76
C ILE A 271 -19.66 6.28 2.95
N ARG A 272 -18.86 5.89 3.93
CA ARG A 272 -18.65 6.67 5.15
C ARG A 272 -17.95 7.99 4.86
N LYS A 273 -18.52 9.09 5.36
CA LYS A 273 -17.83 10.39 5.43
C LYS A 273 -16.93 10.37 6.67
N PRO A 274 -15.66 10.81 6.59
CA PRO A 274 -14.87 10.98 7.79
C PRO A 274 -15.60 11.98 8.68
N LYS A 275 -15.80 11.63 9.96
CA LYS A 275 -16.16 12.65 10.95
C LYS A 275 -15.07 13.70 10.89
N ALA A 276 -15.42 14.97 10.82
CA ALA A 276 -14.48 16.06 10.95
C ALA A 276 -13.77 15.85 12.31
N VAL A 277 -12.56 15.30 12.24
CA VAL A 277 -11.69 15.31 13.43
C VAL A 277 -11.31 16.77 13.59
N PRO A 278 -11.66 17.43 14.69
CA PRO A 278 -11.16 18.77 14.94
C PRO A 278 -9.64 18.69 14.73
N ARG A 279 -9.10 19.49 13.82
CA ARG A 279 -7.63 19.62 13.72
C ARG A 279 -7.23 20.09 15.11
N TYR A 280 -6.64 19.21 15.90
CA TYR A 280 -6.15 19.55 17.22
C TYR A 280 -5.25 20.76 17.07
N GLY A 281 -5.82 21.93 17.32
CA GLY A 281 -5.09 23.14 17.62
C GLY A 281 -4.22 22.86 18.84
N ALA A 282 -3.02 23.41 18.83
CA ALA A 282 -2.02 23.36 19.86
C ALA A 282 -2.57 23.22 21.29
N GLY A 283 -2.43 22.04 21.87
CA GLY A 283 -2.87 21.71 23.21
C GLY A 283 -2.42 20.29 23.58
N ARG A 284 -1.20 19.90 23.16
CA ARG A 284 -0.61 18.65 23.66
C ARG A 284 -0.05 18.94 25.05
N VAL A 285 -0.70 18.38 26.07
CA VAL A 285 -0.08 18.21 27.37
C VAL A 285 1.17 17.36 27.17
N LEU A 286 2.34 17.97 27.33
CA LEU A 286 3.62 17.28 27.35
C LEU A 286 3.67 16.46 28.66
N VAL A 287 3.36 15.18 28.57
CA VAL A 287 3.77 14.25 29.63
C VAL A 287 5.27 14.03 29.42
N GLN A 288 6.08 14.60 30.30
CA GLN A 288 7.50 14.28 30.38
C GLN A 288 7.63 12.81 30.79
N ILE A 289 7.99 11.96 29.83
CA ILE A 289 8.37 10.59 30.11
C ILE A 289 9.91 10.62 30.28
N GLU A 290 10.36 10.40 31.47
CA GLU A 290 11.80 10.20 31.76
C GLU A 290 12.25 8.91 31.05
N ILE A 291 13.18 9.05 30.12
CA ILE A 291 13.81 7.90 29.45
C ILE A 291 14.80 7.32 30.46
N PRO A 292 14.68 6.02 30.82
CA PRO A 292 15.61 5.40 31.77
C PRO A 292 17.06 5.58 31.30
N THR A 293 17.94 5.91 32.21
CA THR A 293 19.37 6.23 31.98
C THR A 293 20.12 5.08 31.25
N SER A 294 19.66 3.83 31.42
CA SER A 294 20.17 2.65 30.71
C SER A 294 19.92 2.70 29.20
N ALA A 295 18.78 3.19 28.78
CA ALA A 295 18.44 3.35 27.36
C ALA A 295 19.25 4.49 26.71
N ARG A 296 19.58 5.53 27.46
CA ARG A 296 20.36 6.66 26.99
C ARG A 296 21.83 6.28 26.72
N LYS A 297 22.44 5.46 27.61
CA LYS A 297 23.82 4.96 27.45
C LYS A 297 23.99 4.02 26.26
N SER A 298 23.02 3.17 25.97
CA SER A 298 23.07 2.30 24.77
C SER A 298 22.93 3.09 23.46
N TRP A 299 22.28 4.22 23.50
CA TRP A 299 22.10 5.13 22.36
C TRP A 299 23.38 5.86 21.99
N GLU A 300 24.09 6.36 22.99
CA GLU A 300 25.39 7.02 22.82
C GLU A 300 26.47 6.04 22.35
N ALA A 301 26.42 4.79 22.79
CA ALA A 301 27.31 3.72 22.31
C ALA A 301 27.04 3.29 20.87
N ALA A 302 25.79 3.27 20.45
CA ALA A 302 25.41 2.92 19.04
C ALA A 302 25.76 4.06 18.06
N GLY A 303 25.63 5.32 18.47
CA GLY A 303 25.99 6.49 17.67
C GLY A 303 27.48 6.60 17.37
N ARG A 304 28.34 6.20 18.32
CA ARG A 304 29.81 6.24 18.14
C ARG A 304 30.34 5.17 17.17
N ARG A 305 29.66 4.03 16.98
CA ARG A 305 30.11 2.99 16.05
C ARG A 305 29.77 3.28 14.56
N ILE A 306 28.91 4.22 14.30
CA ILE A 306 28.53 4.58 12.91
C ILE A 306 29.50 5.65 12.34
N GLY A 307 30.25 6.37 13.19
CA GLY A 307 31.19 7.43 12.78
C GLY A 307 32.61 6.96 12.45
N GLU A 308 32.96 5.71 12.73
CA GLU A 308 34.38 5.26 12.58
C GLU A 308 34.67 4.38 11.35
N ASN A 309 33.66 4.05 10.52
CA ASN A 309 33.85 3.12 9.40
C ASN A 309 33.59 3.69 8.01
N ASP A 310 33.54 5.01 7.81
CA ASP A 310 33.34 5.59 6.47
C ASP A 310 34.46 6.55 6.06
N GLN A 311 35.72 6.12 6.25
CA GLN A 311 36.87 6.66 5.54
C GLN A 311 37.68 5.51 4.98
N THR A 312 37.26 4.93 3.89
CA THR A 312 38.15 4.40 2.82
C THR A 312 37.32 4.06 1.57
N SER A 313 37.66 4.79 0.53
CA SER A 313 37.79 4.39 -0.88
C SER A 313 36.53 4.12 -1.71
N TRP A 314 36.39 5.03 -2.66
CA TRP A 314 35.92 4.98 -4.07
C TRP A 314 34.43 4.91 -4.33
#